data_15f2d82b568860449ae00dcc5c8b0677
#
_entry.id   15f2d82b568860449ae00dcc5c8b0677
#
_cell.length_a   1.000
_cell.length_b   1.000
_cell.length_c   1.000
_cell.angle_alpha   90.00
_cell.angle_beta   90.00
_cell.angle_gamma   90.00
#
_symmetry.space_group_name_H-M   'P 1'
#
loop_
_entity.id
_entity.type
_entity.pdbx_description
1 polymer ?
#
loop_
_entity_poly.entity_id
_entity_poly.type
_entity_poly.pdbx_seq_one_letter_code
_entity_poly.pdbx_strand_id
1 'polypeptide(L)'
;EGSRLYSGGHPAWLSLDPTDRAVNAAGVAVAFGQNPLNFADVTDFQFQHSAVSLFYRDNKQETIDKALAAAKQAVSELGDDHETINVRMASGTIALQEAQNQVVKRYEWIMLALACVAIFFIASFAYKSFVASLVLLVPVVLANFYLTAAMHMLGIGLDINSVMVAVLGVGVGIDYGIYLMSRICEEYSAQGESWEKAIVESLTTTGKAIMFTASIMLVGILPWYFLSDLKFMADMGLLLSSVMLINMVLALLVLPLIVYVLKPKFVTRNDLMVGESLDMSWFDQGEAETKESNLDLKKNEINTDRVI
;
A
#
# COMPACT_ATOMS: atom_id res chain seq x y z
N GLU A 1 5.88 32.26 30.64
CA GLU A 1 4.81 32.24 31.65
C GLU A 1 5.31 32.62 33.03
N GLY A 2 6.33 31.94 33.58
CA GLY A 2 6.87 32.27 34.93
C GLY A 2 7.26 33.73 35.10
N SER A 3 7.97 34.31 34.13
CA SER A 3 8.34 35.72 34.14
C SER A 3 7.08 36.66 34.10
N ARG A 4 6.06 36.27 33.37
CA ARG A 4 4.79 36.98 33.30
C ARG A 4 4.04 36.97 34.63
N LEU A 5 4.03 35.79 35.28
CA LEU A 5 3.42 35.65 36.60
C LEU A 5 4.16 36.45 37.67
N TYR A 6 5.48 36.38 37.68
CA TYR A 6 6.30 37.13 38.62
C TYR A 6 6.15 38.63 38.49
N SER A 7 6.00 39.13 37.25
CA SER A 7 5.87 40.58 36.96
C SER A 7 4.45 41.09 36.97
N GLY A 8 3.45 40.27 37.27
CA GLY A 8 2.05 40.66 37.13
C GLY A 8 1.63 40.99 35.70
N GLY A 9 2.34 40.48 34.68
CA GLY A 9 2.04 40.74 33.28
C GLY A 9 2.63 42.02 32.71
N HIS A 10 3.58 42.64 33.40
CA HIS A 10 4.18 43.91 32.92
C HIS A 10 5.03 43.66 31.64
N PRO A 11 4.81 44.45 30.55
CA PRO A 11 5.45 44.23 29.25
C PRO A 11 6.98 44.18 29.25
N ALA A 12 7.63 44.91 30.15
CA ALA A 12 9.09 44.93 30.26
C ALA A 12 9.72 43.56 30.66
N TRP A 13 8.90 42.64 31.21
CA TRP A 13 9.33 41.35 31.70
C TRP A 13 8.87 40.18 30.81
N LEU A 14 8.37 40.48 29.64
CA LEU A 14 7.93 39.45 28.67
C LEU A 14 9.12 38.83 27.92
N SER A 15 10.27 39.49 27.87
CA SER A 15 11.51 38.92 27.31
C SER A 15 12.13 37.94 28.28
N LEU A 16 12.70 36.86 27.74
CA LEU A 16 13.51 35.90 28.52
C LEU A 16 14.77 36.59 29.03
N ASP A 17 14.87 36.72 30.34
CA ASP A 17 16.10 37.11 31.00
C ASP A 17 16.86 35.82 31.38
N PRO A 18 18.07 35.59 30.82
CA PRO A 18 18.82 34.35 31.05
C PRO A 18 19.58 34.32 32.38
N THR A 19 19.41 35.32 33.24
CA THR A 19 20.09 35.34 34.54
C THR A 19 19.47 34.31 35.49
N ASP A 20 20.29 33.64 36.28
CA ASP A 20 19.85 32.66 37.28
C ASP A 20 18.82 33.25 38.26
N ARG A 21 18.91 34.52 38.58
CA ARG A 21 17.95 35.22 39.43
C ARG A 21 16.55 35.28 38.80
N ALA A 22 16.48 35.64 37.53
CA ALA A 22 15.23 35.75 36.82
C ALA A 22 14.60 34.37 36.58
N VAL A 23 15.41 33.41 36.22
CA VAL A 23 14.95 31.99 36.00
C VAL A 23 14.44 31.38 37.31
N ASN A 24 15.16 31.55 38.42
CA ASN A 24 14.71 31.04 39.72
C ASN A 24 13.44 31.74 40.19
N ALA A 25 13.36 33.08 40.08
CA ALA A 25 12.14 33.81 40.45
C ALA A 25 10.94 33.41 39.62
N ALA A 26 11.12 33.18 38.31
CA ALA A 26 10.08 32.67 37.42
C ALA A 26 9.66 31.24 37.78
N GLY A 27 10.62 30.37 38.12
CA GLY A 27 10.35 29.00 38.56
C GLY A 27 9.56 28.95 39.85
N VAL A 28 9.94 29.76 40.87
CA VAL A 28 9.18 29.88 42.12
C VAL A 28 7.76 30.41 41.88
N ALA A 29 7.59 31.41 41.01
CA ALA A 29 6.29 31.95 40.69
C ALA A 29 5.36 30.90 40.01
N VAL A 30 5.90 30.02 39.16
CA VAL A 30 5.18 28.90 38.59
C VAL A 30 4.81 27.85 39.64
N ALA A 31 5.76 27.46 40.47
CA ALA A 31 5.58 26.42 41.48
C ALA A 31 4.50 26.76 42.53
N PHE A 32 4.42 28.03 42.95
CA PHE A 32 3.55 28.46 44.03
C PHE A 32 2.34 29.33 43.57
N GLY A 33 2.41 29.90 42.39
CA GLY A 33 1.41 30.87 41.92
C GLY A 33 0.35 30.33 40.97
N GLN A 34 0.45 29.08 40.51
CA GLN A 34 -0.44 28.50 39.51
C GLN A 34 -0.96 27.13 39.89
N ASN A 35 -2.09 26.74 39.29
CA ASN A 35 -2.55 25.38 39.38
C ASN A 35 -1.57 24.47 38.60
N PRO A 36 -0.99 23.44 39.28
CA PRO A 36 -0.05 22.50 38.63
C PRO A 36 -0.58 21.88 37.34
N LEU A 37 -1.88 21.72 37.19
CA LEU A 37 -2.53 21.19 35.96
C LEU A 37 -2.27 22.07 34.72
N ASN A 38 -2.05 23.37 34.90
CA ASN A 38 -1.77 24.28 33.78
C ASN A 38 -0.39 24.04 33.14
N PHE A 39 0.50 23.32 33.81
CA PHE A 39 1.86 23.02 33.36
C PHE A 39 2.09 21.52 33.16
N ALA A 40 1.05 20.70 33.26
CA ALA A 40 1.17 19.25 33.13
C ALA A 40 1.77 18.79 31.79
N ASP A 41 1.61 19.60 30.75
CA ASP A 41 2.19 19.32 29.42
C ASP A 41 3.70 19.64 29.35
N VAL A 42 4.22 20.41 30.29
CA VAL A 42 5.60 20.89 30.26
C VAL A 42 6.45 20.32 31.41
N THR A 43 5.85 20.05 32.56
CA THR A 43 6.55 19.53 33.74
C THR A 43 5.64 18.64 34.58
N ASP A 44 6.23 17.67 35.26
CA ASP A 44 5.54 16.83 36.23
C ASP A 44 5.32 17.53 37.58
N PHE A 45 4.44 16.98 38.40
CA PHE A 45 4.14 17.52 39.74
C PHE A 45 5.32 17.54 40.69
N GLN A 46 6.34 16.71 40.43
CA GLN A 46 7.54 16.63 41.29
C GLN A 46 8.69 17.46 40.75
N PHE A 47 8.50 18.13 39.59
CA PHE A 47 9.54 18.90 38.90
C PHE A 47 10.82 18.09 38.58
N GLN A 48 10.66 16.76 38.45
CA GLN A 48 11.76 15.85 38.08
C GLN A 48 11.92 15.72 36.56
N HIS A 49 10.80 15.90 35.82
CA HIS A 49 10.80 15.82 34.39
C HIS A 49 10.18 17.09 33.79
N SER A 50 10.87 17.65 32.82
CA SER A 50 10.31 18.76 32.04
C SER A 50 10.52 18.54 30.55
N ALA A 51 9.60 19.06 29.74
CA ALA A 51 9.62 18.97 28.30
C ALA A 51 9.79 20.35 27.67
N VAL A 52 10.68 20.45 26.70
CA VAL A 52 10.81 21.61 25.83
C VAL A 52 10.09 21.31 24.52
N SER A 53 8.95 21.95 24.29
CA SER A 53 8.16 21.79 23.07
C SER A 53 8.56 22.85 22.05
N LEU A 54 9.01 22.39 20.88
CA LEU A 54 9.38 23.23 19.75
C LEU A 54 8.32 23.12 18.67
N PHE A 55 7.80 24.26 18.19
CA PHE A 55 6.81 24.30 17.14
C PHE A 55 7.46 24.76 15.84
N TYR A 56 7.21 24.00 14.77
CA TYR A 56 7.72 24.28 13.44
C TYR A 56 6.59 24.69 12.49
N ARG A 57 6.93 25.41 11.43
CA ARG A 57 5.95 25.95 10.48
C ARG A 57 5.34 24.88 9.58
N ASP A 58 6.10 23.82 9.31
CA ASP A 58 5.67 22.71 8.48
C ASP A 58 6.32 21.39 8.95
N ASN A 59 5.79 20.26 8.43
CA ASN A 59 6.28 18.92 8.73
C ASN A 59 7.04 18.30 7.54
N LYS A 60 7.69 19.14 6.71
CA LYS A 60 8.51 18.65 5.61
C LYS A 60 9.76 17.97 6.16
N GLN A 61 10.21 16.93 5.45
CA GLN A 61 11.40 16.17 5.84
C GLN A 61 12.63 17.07 6.05
N GLU A 62 12.82 18.08 5.19
CA GLU A 62 13.91 19.03 5.31
C GLU A 62 13.87 19.83 6.63
N THR A 63 12.66 20.20 7.06
CA THR A 63 12.46 20.92 8.34
C THR A 63 12.74 20.00 9.52
N ILE A 64 12.27 18.74 9.44
CA ILE A 64 12.52 17.71 10.46
C ILE A 64 14.01 17.42 10.58
N ASP A 65 14.71 17.22 9.46
CA ASP A 65 16.16 16.95 9.45
C ASP A 65 16.96 18.09 10.07
N LYS A 66 16.62 19.34 9.73
CA LYS A 66 17.26 20.54 10.33
C LYS A 66 16.97 20.65 11.82
N ALA A 67 15.73 20.40 12.24
CA ALA A 67 15.35 20.44 13.64
C ALA A 67 16.09 19.40 14.48
N LEU A 68 16.18 18.17 13.97
CA LEU A 68 16.90 17.08 14.64
C LEU A 68 18.41 17.33 14.68
N ALA A 69 18.98 17.85 13.59
CA ALA A 69 20.40 18.22 13.57
C ALA A 69 20.72 19.30 14.61
N ALA A 70 19.89 20.35 14.68
CA ALA A 70 20.05 21.42 15.66
C ALA A 70 19.84 20.91 17.09
N ALA A 71 18.87 20.03 17.33
CA ALA A 71 18.65 19.42 18.64
C ALA A 71 19.83 18.55 19.07
N LYS A 72 20.37 17.72 18.16
CA LYS A 72 21.57 16.90 18.41
C LYS A 72 22.80 17.76 18.72
N GLN A 73 22.98 18.85 17.99
CA GLN A 73 24.07 19.79 18.23
C GLN A 73 23.93 20.45 19.61
N ALA A 74 22.74 20.94 19.96
CA ALA A 74 22.46 21.53 21.25
C ALA A 74 22.74 20.55 22.41
N VAL A 75 22.32 19.29 22.29
CA VAL A 75 22.61 18.27 23.30
C VAL A 75 24.10 17.98 23.38
N SER A 76 24.83 17.92 22.26
CA SER A 76 26.27 17.70 22.26
C SER A 76 27.07 18.87 22.87
N GLU A 77 26.59 20.10 22.72
CA GLU A 77 27.17 21.29 23.33
C GLU A 77 26.89 21.38 24.84
N LEU A 78 25.72 20.91 25.27
CA LEU A 78 25.33 20.85 26.69
C LEU A 78 26.00 19.68 27.43
N GLY A 79 26.47 18.67 26.70
CA GLY A 79 26.99 17.41 27.25
C GLY A 79 25.87 16.42 27.60
N ASP A 80 26.09 15.14 27.27
CA ASP A 80 25.11 14.08 27.50
C ASP A 80 24.85 13.74 28.97
N ASP A 81 25.78 14.09 29.87
CA ASP A 81 25.72 13.80 31.29
C ASP A 81 26.16 15.02 32.11
N HIS A 82 25.26 15.94 32.34
CA HIS A 82 25.36 16.76 33.54
C HIS A 82 24.98 15.89 34.75
N GLU A 83 25.74 15.95 35.81
CA GLU A 83 25.52 15.20 37.06
C GLU A 83 24.05 15.27 37.58
N THR A 84 23.26 16.23 37.11
CA THR A 84 21.90 16.51 37.56
C THR A 84 20.82 16.49 36.48
N ILE A 85 21.18 16.54 35.19
CA ILE A 85 20.19 16.66 34.11
C ILE A 85 20.50 15.67 33.00
N ASN A 86 19.54 14.78 32.71
CA ASN A 86 19.63 13.86 31.59
C ASN A 86 18.69 14.35 30.47
N VAL A 87 19.25 14.74 29.32
CA VAL A 87 18.49 15.23 28.18
C VAL A 87 18.12 14.06 27.27
N ARG A 88 16.84 13.77 27.14
CA ARG A 88 16.32 12.78 26.22
C ARG A 88 15.70 13.49 25.02
N MET A 89 16.22 13.23 23.83
CA MET A 89 15.56 13.66 22.61
C MET A 89 14.45 12.68 22.25
N ALA A 90 13.42 13.19 21.62
CA ALA A 90 12.34 12.45 21.04
C ALA A 90 11.13 12.18 21.95
N SER A 91 10.37 13.23 22.17
CA SER A 91 8.95 13.12 22.44
C SER A 91 8.18 13.99 21.42
N GLY A 92 6.93 13.64 21.15
CA GLY A 92 6.05 14.39 20.26
C GLY A 92 5.93 13.82 18.84
N THR A 93 5.04 14.45 18.08
CA THR A 93 4.61 13.97 16.74
C THR A 93 5.73 13.94 15.72
N ILE A 94 6.65 14.92 15.74
CA ILE A 94 7.78 14.99 14.80
C ILE A 94 8.77 13.83 15.02
N ALA A 95 9.06 13.51 16.27
CA ALA A 95 9.97 12.40 16.58
C ALA A 95 9.38 11.05 16.17
N LEU A 96 8.07 10.85 16.39
CA LEU A 96 7.35 9.66 15.95
C LEU A 96 7.35 9.56 14.42
N GLN A 97 7.07 10.65 13.74
CA GLN A 97 7.06 10.72 12.28
C GLN A 97 8.44 10.42 11.69
N GLU A 98 9.51 10.96 12.28
CA GLU A 98 10.87 10.67 11.85
C GLU A 98 11.25 9.21 12.08
N ALA A 99 10.90 8.64 13.22
CA ALA A 99 11.13 7.22 13.49
C ALA A 99 10.41 6.34 12.48
N GLN A 100 9.15 6.68 12.13
CA GLN A 100 8.40 6.00 11.08
C GLN A 100 9.09 6.13 9.71
N ASN A 101 9.50 7.34 9.32
CA ASN A 101 10.16 7.59 8.04
C ASN A 101 11.50 6.85 7.92
N GLN A 102 12.27 6.73 9.00
CA GLN A 102 13.51 5.95 9.01
C GLN A 102 13.25 4.46 8.80
N VAL A 103 12.22 3.91 9.45
CA VAL A 103 11.79 2.52 9.25
C VAL A 103 11.33 2.31 7.82
N VAL A 104 10.49 3.19 7.29
CA VAL A 104 9.98 3.14 5.91
C VAL A 104 11.14 3.14 4.91
N LYS A 105 12.04 4.11 4.97
CA LYS A 105 13.22 4.20 4.08
C LYS A 105 14.08 2.95 4.11
N ARG A 106 14.21 2.31 5.28
CA ARG A 106 15.01 1.10 5.44
C ARG A 106 14.35 -0.15 4.88
N TYR A 107 13.03 -0.29 5.06
CA TYR A 107 12.30 -1.52 4.76
C TYR A 107 11.52 -1.48 3.45
N GLU A 108 11.33 -0.32 2.81
CA GLU A 108 10.59 -0.16 1.56
C GLU A 108 11.03 -1.16 0.49
N TRP A 109 12.32 -1.17 0.17
CA TRP A 109 12.88 -2.07 -0.85
C TRP A 109 12.81 -3.54 -0.43
N ILE A 110 12.94 -3.82 0.85
CA ILE A 110 12.85 -5.18 1.39
C ILE A 110 11.43 -5.70 1.27
N MET A 111 10.43 -4.88 1.62
CA MET A 111 9.02 -5.25 1.51
C MET A 111 8.60 -5.48 0.06
N LEU A 112 9.00 -4.58 -0.83
CA LEU A 112 8.72 -4.70 -2.26
C LEU A 112 9.40 -5.95 -2.85
N ALA A 113 10.67 -6.18 -2.55
CA ALA A 113 11.38 -7.37 -2.99
C ALA A 113 10.75 -8.66 -2.45
N LEU A 114 10.35 -8.69 -1.18
CA LEU A 114 9.69 -9.85 -0.58
C LEU A 114 8.34 -10.15 -1.26
N ALA A 115 7.55 -9.11 -1.54
CA ALA A 115 6.30 -9.27 -2.27
C ALA A 115 6.55 -9.83 -3.69
N CYS A 116 7.51 -9.28 -4.43
CA CYS A 116 7.86 -9.78 -5.76
C CYS A 116 8.36 -11.23 -5.73
N VAL A 117 9.18 -11.59 -4.73
CA VAL A 117 9.67 -12.98 -4.54
C VAL A 117 8.53 -13.93 -4.23
N ALA A 118 7.61 -13.56 -3.33
CA ALA A 118 6.45 -14.38 -3.02
C ALA A 118 5.59 -14.61 -4.26
N ILE A 119 5.28 -13.56 -5.02
CA ILE A 119 4.53 -13.64 -6.27
C ILE A 119 5.26 -14.52 -7.28
N PHE A 120 6.57 -14.35 -7.41
CA PHE A 120 7.39 -15.16 -8.32
C PHE A 120 7.26 -16.66 -8.04
N PHE A 121 7.34 -17.07 -6.78
CA PHE A 121 7.19 -18.47 -6.41
C PHE A 121 5.77 -18.99 -6.64
N ILE A 122 4.76 -18.23 -6.24
CA ILE A 122 3.34 -18.60 -6.43
C ILE A 122 3.03 -18.75 -7.92
N ALA A 123 3.37 -17.76 -8.73
CA ALA A 123 3.14 -17.81 -10.16
C ALA A 123 3.96 -18.91 -10.84
N SER A 124 5.21 -19.13 -10.41
CA SER A 124 6.04 -20.22 -10.92
C SER A 124 5.45 -21.60 -10.64
N PHE A 125 4.84 -21.76 -9.47
CA PHE A 125 4.15 -23.00 -9.13
C PHE A 125 2.86 -23.15 -9.94
N ALA A 126 2.05 -22.10 -10.06
CA ALA A 126 0.77 -22.12 -10.79
C ALA A 126 0.94 -22.42 -12.28
N TYR A 127 1.94 -21.81 -12.93
CA TYR A 127 2.19 -21.99 -14.37
C TYR A 127 3.25 -23.06 -14.65
N LYS A 128 3.81 -23.72 -13.64
CA LYS A 128 4.92 -24.71 -13.77
C LYS A 128 6.08 -24.16 -14.64
N SER A 129 6.32 -22.85 -14.60
CA SER A 129 7.28 -22.14 -15.45
C SER A 129 7.83 -20.87 -14.82
N PHE A 130 9.15 -20.80 -14.67
CA PHE A 130 9.83 -19.58 -14.22
C PHE A 130 9.70 -18.41 -15.21
N VAL A 131 9.56 -18.71 -16.50
CA VAL A 131 9.39 -17.67 -17.54
C VAL A 131 8.03 -16.99 -17.40
N ALA A 132 6.97 -17.75 -17.07
CA ALA A 132 5.65 -17.19 -16.83
C ALA A 132 5.67 -16.17 -15.69
N SER A 133 6.29 -16.52 -14.58
CA SER A 133 6.41 -15.64 -13.41
C SER A 133 7.19 -14.36 -13.73
N LEU A 134 8.28 -14.49 -14.49
CA LEU A 134 9.08 -13.34 -14.90
C LEU A 134 8.27 -12.38 -15.80
N VAL A 135 7.55 -12.93 -16.77
CA VAL A 135 6.70 -12.16 -17.69
C VAL A 135 5.59 -11.43 -16.92
N LEU A 136 4.97 -12.08 -15.94
CA LEU A 136 3.95 -11.48 -15.09
C LEU A 136 4.48 -10.37 -14.18
N LEU A 137 5.73 -10.47 -13.72
CA LEU A 137 6.34 -9.45 -12.86
C LEU A 137 6.70 -8.16 -13.62
N VAL A 138 6.96 -8.22 -14.92
CA VAL A 138 7.39 -7.04 -15.69
C VAL A 138 6.38 -5.88 -15.59
N PRO A 139 5.07 -6.04 -15.87
CA PRO A 139 4.10 -4.96 -15.74
C PRO A 139 4.02 -4.40 -14.32
N VAL A 140 4.10 -5.26 -13.31
CA VAL A 140 4.00 -4.90 -11.89
C VAL A 140 5.19 -4.05 -11.46
N VAL A 141 6.41 -4.43 -11.84
CA VAL A 141 7.63 -3.66 -11.56
C VAL A 141 7.58 -2.30 -12.26
N LEU A 142 7.17 -2.26 -13.53
CA LEU A 142 6.98 -1.00 -14.27
C LEU A 142 5.95 -0.08 -13.61
N ALA A 143 4.85 -0.63 -13.08
CA ALA A 143 3.85 0.14 -12.36
C ALA A 143 4.41 0.77 -11.07
N ASN A 144 5.28 0.08 -10.35
CA ASN A 144 5.95 0.63 -9.16
C ASN A 144 6.94 1.75 -9.52
N PHE A 145 7.68 1.62 -10.60
CA PHE A 145 8.52 2.73 -11.11
C PHE A 145 7.67 3.94 -11.48
N TYR A 146 6.54 3.71 -12.14
CA TYR A 146 5.58 4.77 -12.44
C TYR A 146 5.06 5.44 -11.16
N LEU A 147 4.68 4.66 -10.15
CA LEU A 147 4.19 5.18 -8.88
C LEU A 147 5.23 6.09 -8.22
N THR A 148 6.48 5.65 -8.14
CA THR A 148 7.58 6.45 -7.58
C THR A 148 7.79 7.75 -8.37
N ALA A 149 7.73 7.70 -9.69
CA ALA A 149 7.83 8.87 -10.54
C ALA A 149 6.65 9.84 -10.34
N ALA A 150 5.42 9.30 -10.24
CA ALA A 150 4.22 10.09 -9.99
C ALA A 150 4.27 10.78 -8.61
N MET A 151 4.71 10.09 -7.57
CA MET A 151 4.93 10.66 -6.24
C MET A 151 5.90 11.83 -6.28
N HIS A 152 7.02 11.68 -7.00
CA HIS A 152 8.00 12.75 -7.17
C HIS A 152 7.40 13.97 -7.87
N MET A 153 6.64 13.76 -8.95
CA MET A 153 5.99 14.84 -9.72
C MET A 153 4.92 15.56 -8.90
N LEU A 154 4.18 14.85 -8.06
CA LEU A 154 3.12 15.40 -7.21
C LEU A 154 3.66 16.01 -5.91
N GLY A 155 4.95 15.88 -5.63
CA GLY A 155 5.55 16.34 -4.38
C GLY A 155 5.05 15.58 -3.14
N ILE A 156 4.58 14.34 -3.31
CA ILE A 156 4.15 13.45 -2.23
C ILE A 156 5.38 12.72 -1.71
N GLY A 157 5.70 12.94 -0.44
CA GLY A 157 6.84 12.29 0.21
C GLY A 157 6.62 10.79 0.46
N LEU A 158 7.73 10.07 0.63
CA LEU A 158 7.70 8.70 1.12
C LEU A 158 7.30 8.69 2.59
N ASP A 159 6.14 8.14 2.87
CA ASP A 159 5.62 7.89 4.21
C ASP A 159 5.10 6.45 4.32
N ILE A 160 4.61 6.08 5.49
CA ILE A 160 4.07 4.73 5.73
C ILE A 160 2.88 4.42 4.81
N ASN A 161 2.10 5.44 4.44
CA ASN A 161 0.92 5.28 3.60
C ASN A 161 1.30 5.02 2.15
N SER A 162 2.30 5.73 1.63
CA SER A 162 2.78 5.54 0.25
C SER A 162 3.42 4.17 0.04
N VAL A 163 4.13 3.62 1.05
CA VAL A 163 4.65 2.25 1.00
C VAL A 163 3.53 1.23 1.00
N MET A 164 2.47 1.44 1.80
CA MET A 164 1.29 0.57 1.77
C MET A 164 0.64 0.56 0.38
N VAL A 165 0.52 1.71 -0.27
CA VAL A 165 -0.01 1.81 -1.65
C VAL A 165 0.88 1.06 -2.65
N ALA A 166 2.20 1.15 -2.52
CA ALA A 166 3.13 0.43 -3.39
C ALA A 166 2.95 -1.09 -3.27
N VAL A 167 2.86 -1.62 -2.05
CA VAL A 167 2.66 -3.06 -1.81
C VAL A 167 1.28 -3.53 -2.27
N LEU A 168 0.22 -2.76 -1.99
CA LEU A 168 -1.13 -3.06 -2.49
C LEU A 168 -1.19 -3.02 -4.02
N GLY A 169 -0.49 -2.04 -4.62
CA GLY A 169 -0.40 -1.92 -6.08
C GLY A 169 0.25 -3.14 -6.73
N VAL A 170 1.25 -3.76 -6.10
CA VAL A 170 1.84 -5.03 -6.54
C VAL A 170 0.80 -6.15 -6.52
N GLY A 171 0.07 -6.31 -5.41
CA GLY A 171 -0.94 -7.35 -5.26
C GLY A 171 -2.07 -7.25 -6.28
N VAL A 172 -2.66 -6.06 -6.44
CA VAL A 172 -3.75 -5.85 -7.41
C VAL A 172 -3.25 -5.90 -8.85
N GLY A 173 -2.02 -5.42 -9.09
CA GLY A 173 -1.45 -5.42 -10.44
C GLY A 173 -1.21 -6.81 -11.00
N ILE A 174 -0.81 -7.76 -10.17
CA ILE A 174 -0.56 -9.13 -10.60
C ILE A 174 -1.85 -9.86 -10.97
N ASP A 175 -2.97 -9.57 -10.32
CA ASP A 175 -4.26 -10.20 -10.61
C ASP A 175 -4.69 -9.98 -12.06
N TYR A 176 -4.57 -8.75 -12.57
CA TYR A 176 -4.86 -8.44 -13.97
C TYR A 176 -3.97 -9.24 -14.93
N GLY A 177 -2.69 -9.38 -14.58
CA GLY A 177 -1.74 -10.16 -15.34
C GLY A 177 -2.09 -11.65 -15.36
N ILE A 178 -2.44 -12.22 -14.21
CA ILE A 178 -2.81 -13.63 -14.07
C ILE A 178 -4.07 -13.94 -14.89
N TYR A 179 -5.13 -13.13 -14.76
CA TYR A 179 -6.38 -13.34 -15.51
C TYR A 179 -6.14 -13.31 -17.02
N LEU A 180 -5.40 -12.31 -17.51
CA LEU A 180 -5.15 -12.20 -18.93
C LEU A 180 -4.22 -13.31 -19.45
N MET A 181 -3.18 -13.65 -18.69
CA MET A 181 -2.25 -14.72 -19.06
C MET A 181 -2.94 -16.07 -19.12
N SER A 182 -3.76 -16.41 -18.13
CA SER A 182 -4.54 -17.66 -18.10
C SER A 182 -5.45 -17.75 -19.32
N ARG A 183 -6.12 -16.66 -19.67
CA ARG A 183 -6.99 -16.63 -20.85
C ARG A 183 -6.21 -16.76 -22.15
N ILE A 184 -5.04 -16.16 -22.28
CA ILE A 184 -4.17 -16.36 -23.45
C ILE A 184 -3.77 -17.84 -23.60
N CYS A 185 -3.46 -18.53 -22.50
CA CYS A 185 -3.13 -19.95 -22.53
C CYS A 185 -4.31 -20.79 -22.98
N GLU A 186 -5.53 -20.54 -22.50
CA GLU A 186 -6.76 -21.23 -22.90
C GLU A 186 -7.07 -21.00 -24.39
N GLU A 187 -7.07 -19.75 -24.83
CA GLU A 187 -7.40 -19.39 -26.21
C GLU A 187 -6.36 -19.91 -27.21
N TYR A 188 -5.09 -19.98 -26.80
CA TYR A 188 -4.06 -20.52 -27.68
C TYR A 188 -4.33 -21.98 -28.07
N SER A 189 -4.75 -22.79 -27.11
CA SER A 189 -5.17 -24.17 -27.37
C SER A 189 -6.46 -24.26 -28.18
N ALA A 190 -7.44 -23.39 -27.92
CA ALA A 190 -8.74 -23.38 -28.58
C ALA A 190 -8.69 -22.88 -30.02
N GLN A 191 -7.79 -21.92 -30.34
CA GLN A 191 -7.69 -21.27 -31.67
C GLN A 191 -6.71 -21.96 -32.64
N GLY A 192 -6.37 -23.24 -32.39
CA GLY A 192 -5.50 -24.01 -33.27
C GLY A 192 -4.08 -23.45 -33.31
N GLU A 193 -3.54 -23.05 -32.16
CA GLU A 193 -2.16 -22.59 -31.95
C GLU A 193 -1.78 -21.27 -32.65
N SER A 194 -2.78 -20.39 -32.88
CA SER A 194 -2.57 -19.08 -33.47
C SER A 194 -2.39 -18.01 -32.40
N TRP A 195 -1.18 -17.46 -32.25
CA TRP A 195 -0.86 -16.42 -31.26
C TRP A 195 -1.70 -15.15 -31.42
N GLU A 196 -1.88 -14.66 -32.65
CA GLU A 196 -2.61 -13.44 -32.91
C GLU A 196 -4.09 -13.57 -32.52
N LYS A 197 -4.72 -14.65 -32.89
CA LYS A 197 -6.14 -14.89 -32.57
C LYS A 197 -6.32 -15.09 -31.07
N ALA A 198 -5.47 -15.89 -30.43
CA ALA A 198 -5.52 -16.11 -29.00
C ALA A 198 -5.38 -14.82 -28.18
N ILE A 199 -4.45 -13.94 -28.53
CA ILE A 199 -4.26 -12.66 -27.85
C ILE A 199 -5.46 -11.73 -28.08
N VAL A 200 -5.93 -11.59 -29.32
CA VAL A 200 -7.07 -10.73 -29.63
C VAL A 200 -8.34 -11.22 -28.93
N GLU A 201 -8.61 -12.51 -28.93
CA GLU A 201 -9.79 -13.08 -28.27
C GLU A 201 -9.71 -12.90 -26.74
N SER A 202 -8.53 -13.12 -26.15
CA SER A 202 -8.30 -12.88 -24.73
C SER A 202 -8.49 -11.41 -24.34
N LEU A 203 -8.08 -10.47 -25.17
CA LEU A 203 -8.29 -9.04 -24.93
C LEU A 203 -9.76 -8.65 -25.10
N THR A 204 -10.49 -9.24 -26.07
CA THR A 204 -11.90 -8.92 -26.30
C THR A 204 -12.83 -9.51 -25.23
N THR A 205 -12.45 -10.59 -24.58
CA THR A 205 -13.20 -11.26 -23.51
C THR A 205 -12.73 -10.78 -22.13
N THR A 206 -11.60 -11.31 -21.66
CA THR A 206 -11.03 -11.02 -20.33
C THR A 206 -10.53 -9.58 -20.20
N GLY A 207 -9.99 -9.00 -21.27
CA GLY A 207 -9.57 -7.60 -21.26
C GLY A 207 -10.71 -6.64 -20.94
N LYS A 208 -11.92 -6.87 -21.47
CA LYS A 208 -13.12 -6.08 -21.11
C LYS A 208 -13.47 -6.24 -19.63
N ALA A 209 -13.41 -7.47 -19.09
CA ALA A 209 -13.68 -7.71 -17.68
C ALA A 209 -12.68 -6.97 -16.78
N ILE A 210 -11.40 -6.99 -17.12
CA ILE A 210 -10.35 -6.24 -16.40
C ILE A 210 -10.63 -4.72 -16.44
N MET A 211 -11.02 -4.17 -17.59
CA MET A 211 -11.39 -2.75 -17.71
C MET A 211 -12.57 -2.39 -16.81
N PHE A 212 -13.62 -3.22 -16.78
CA PHE A 212 -14.78 -3.01 -15.92
C PHE A 212 -14.39 -3.06 -14.43
N THR A 213 -13.64 -4.06 -14.02
CA THR A 213 -13.19 -4.21 -12.62
C THR A 213 -12.34 -3.02 -12.18
N ALA A 214 -11.37 -2.62 -12.99
CA ALA A 214 -10.54 -1.45 -12.72
C ALA A 214 -11.37 -0.16 -12.66
N SER A 215 -12.33 0.03 -13.56
CA SER A 215 -13.22 1.20 -13.56
C SER A 215 -14.06 1.28 -12.29
N ILE A 216 -14.62 0.18 -11.82
CA ILE A 216 -15.39 0.12 -10.56
C ILE A 216 -14.51 0.49 -9.38
N MET A 217 -13.28 -0.05 -9.33
CA MET A 217 -12.33 0.29 -8.28
C MET A 217 -11.92 1.77 -8.30
N LEU A 218 -11.68 2.33 -9.48
CA LEU A 218 -11.37 3.75 -9.63
C LEU A 218 -12.53 4.64 -9.14
N VAL A 219 -13.77 4.32 -9.51
CA VAL A 219 -14.96 5.04 -9.05
C VAL A 219 -15.13 4.94 -7.53
N GLY A 220 -14.72 3.83 -6.92
CA GLY A 220 -14.79 3.64 -5.47
C GLY A 220 -13.69 4.40 -4.69
N ILE A 221 -12.50 4.52 -5.24
CA ILE A 221 -11.33 5.06 -4.54
C ILE A 221 -11.08 6.54 -4.85
N LEU A 222 -11.26 6.95 -6.11
CA LEU A 222 -10.96 8.32 -6.54
C LEU A 222 -11.73 9.42 -5.77
N PRO A 223 -12.98 9.20 -5.32
CA PRO A 223 -13.68 10.18 -4.48
C PRO A 223 -12.97 10.55 -3.18
N TRP A 224 -12.11 9.68 -2.65
CA TRP A 224 -11.33 9.99 -1.43
C TRP A 224 -10.43 11.20 -1.63
N TYR A 225 -9.92 11.40 -2.82
CA TYR A 225 -9.11 12.57 -3.16
C TYR A 225 -9.89 13.88 -3.06
N PHE A 226 -11.17 13.88 -3.47
CA PHE A 226 -12.00 15.09 -3.52
C PHE A 226 -12.81 15.34 -2.24
N LEU A 227 -13.17 14.28 -1.52
CA LEU A 227 -14.11 14.35 -0.39
C LEU A 227 -13.42 14.32 0.97
N SER A 228 -12.12 13.96 1.04
CA SER A 228 -11.41 13.86 2.30
C SER A 228 -10.74 15.18 2.67
N ASP A 229 -11.06 15.70 3.86
CA ASP A 229 -10.34 16.81 4.47
C ASP A 229 -8.95 16.41 5.02
N LEU A 230 -8.71 15.12 5.16
CA LEU A 230 -7.44 14.58 5.63
C LEU A 230 -6.49 14.39 4.46
N LYS A 231 -5.44 15.18 4.41
CA LYS A 231 -4.45 15.16 3.32
C LYS A 231 -3.89 13.77 3.05
N PHE A 232 -3.56 12.98 4.09
CA PHE A 232 -3.01 11.64 3.91
C PHE A 232 -3.99 10.69 3.22
N MET A 233 -5.31 10.79 3.52
CA MET A 233 -6.33 9.99 2.84
C MET A 233 -6.51 10.40 1.37
N ALA A 234 -6.47 11.71 1.12
CA ALA A 234 -6.53 12.24 -0.24
C ALA A 234 -5.32 11.76 -1.07
N ASP A 235 -4.11 11.87 -0.54
CA ASP A 235 -2.89 11.41 -1.19
C ASP A 235 -2.92 9.89 -1.43
N MET A 236 -3.36 9.09 -0.45
CA MET A 236 -3.56 7.64 -0.63
C MET A 236 -4.57 7.31 -1.73
N GLY A 237 -5.72 7.99 -1.75
CA GLY A 237 -6.76 7.78 -2.76
C GLY A 237 -6.24 8.08 -4.17
N LEU A 238 -5.49 9.17 -4.32
CA LEU A 238 -4.88 9.55 -5.59
C LEU A 238 -3.81 8.54 -6.04
N LEU A 239 -2.89 8.17 -5.15
CA LEU A 239 -1.81 7.23 -5.48
C LEU A 239 -2.35 5.84 -5.78
N LEU A 240 -3.30 5.33 -4.98
CA LEU A 240 -3.89 4.02 -5.19
C LEU A 240 -4.68 3.96 -6.50
N SER A 241 -5.48 4.99 -6.80
CA SER A 241 -6.19 5.05 -8.08
C SER A 241 -5.23 5.15 -9.27
N SER A 242 -4.13 5.91 -9.15
CA SER A 242 -3.11 6.02 -10.18
C SER A 242 -2.41 4.70 -10.44
N VAL A 243 -1.98 3.97 -9.39
CA VAL A 243 -1.30 2.68 -9.57
C VAL A 243 -2.23 1.60 -10.12
N MET A 244 -3.52 1.62 -9.74
CA MET A 244 -4.50 0.70 -10.30
C MET A 244 -4.74 0.94 -11.78
N LEU A 245 -4.87 2.22 -12.18
CA LEU A 245 -5.04 2.60 -13.58
C LEU A 245 -3.84 2.16 -14.42
N ILE A 246 -2.62 2.44 -13.95
CA ILE A 246 -1.42 2.08 -14.70
C ILE A 246 -1.22 0.56 -14.76
N ASN A 247 -1.52 -0.17 -13.68
CA ASN A 247 -1.48 -1.63 -13.67
C ASN A 247 -2.42 -2.22 -14.72
N MET A 248 -3.65 -1.71 -14.82
CA MET A 248 -4.60 -2.11 -15.86
C MET A 248 -4.03 -1.86 -17.27
N VAL A 249 -3.53 -0.66 -17.52
CA VAL A 249 -2.95 -0.30 -18.83
C VAL A 249 -1.76 -1.19 -19.18
N LEU A 250 -0.84 -1.39 -18.22
CA LEU A 250 0.33 -2.23 -18.44
C LEU A 250 -0.03 -3.72 -18.63
N ALA A 251 -1.01 -4.23 -17.90
CA ALA A 251 -1.49 -5.59 -18.08
C ALA A 251 -2.15 -5.79 -19.46
N LEU A 252 -2.91 -4.81 -19.95
CA LEU A 252 -3.60 -4.92 -21.23
C LEU A 252 -2.71 -4.64 -22.46
N LEU A 253 -1.64 -3.85 -22.31
CA LEU A 253 -0.76 -3.48 -23.42
C LEU A 253 0.58 -4.22 -23.38
N VAL A 254 1.26 -4.16 -22.24
CA VAL A 254 2.64 -4.67 -22.13
C VAL A 254 2.67 -6.18 -22.05
N LEU A 255 1.77 -6.77 -21.28
CA LEU A 255 1.76 -8.23 -21.10
C LEU A 255 1.48 -8.98 -22.42
N PRO A 256 0.43 -8.65 -23.21
CA PRO A 256 0.21 -9.30 -24.49
C PRO A 256 1.34 -9.08 -25.48
N LEU A 257 1.93 -7.87 -25.48
CA LEU A 257 3.08 -7.55 -26.33
C LEU A 257 4.29 -8.45 -26.01
N ILE A 258 4.61 -8.61 -24.70
CA ILE A 258 5.70 -9.48 -24.27
C ILE A 258 5.44 -10.93 -24.68
N VAL A 259 4.21 -11.42 -24.48
CA VAL A 259 3.82 -12.78 -24.84
C VAL A 259 3.91 -12.99 -26.36
N TYR A 260 3.47 -12.01 -27.14
CA TYR A 260 3.55 -12.06 -28.61
C TYR A 260 5.00 -12.11 -29.14
N VAL A 261 5.90 -11.31 -28.54
CA VAL A 261 7.31 -11.23 -28.94
C VAL A 261 8.09 -12.47 -28.48
N LEU A 262 7.92 -12.87 -27.23
CA LEU A 262 8.68 -13.98 -26.62
C LEU A 262 8.16 -15.37 -27.03
N LYS A 263 6.88 -15.47 -27.40
CA LYS A 263 6.20 -16.75 -27.72
C LYS A 263 6.60 -17.87 -26.75
N PRO A 264 6.35 -17.71 -25.47
CA PRO A 264 6.93 -18.56 -24.43
C PRO A 264 6.35 -19.96 -24.49
N LYS A 265 7.21 -20.98 -24.38
CA LYS A 265 6.85 -22.40 -24.48
C LYS A 265 5.85 -22.89 -23.42
N PHE A 266 5.67 -22.19 -22.30
CA PHE A 266 4.69 -22.60 -21.29
C PHE A 266 3.24 -22.42 -21.77
N VAL A 267 2.96 -21.49 -22.66
CA VAL A 267 1.63 -21.26 -23.23
C VAL A 267 1.20 -22.45 -24.13
N THR A 268 2.17 -23.15 -24.71
CA THR A 268 1.91 -24.33 -25.58
C THR A 268 1.70 -25.63 -24.79
N ARG A 269 1.79 -25.59 -23.45
CA ARG A 269 1.57 -26.77 -22.61
C ARG A 269 0.10 -26.83 -22.18
N ASN A 270 -0.54 -27.97 -22.45
CA ASN A 270 -1.91 -28.23 -21.98
C ASN A 270 -2.00 -28.63 -20.49
N ASP A 271 -0.93 -28.55 -19.75
CA ASP A 271 -0.80 -29.08 -18.37
C ASP A 271 -0.63 -27.96 -17.35
N LEU A 272 -1.48 -26.92 -17.47
CA LEU A 272 -1.49 -25.77 -16.57
C LEU A 272 -2.46 -26.02 -15.41
N MET A 273 -2.02 -25.76 -14.17
CA MET A 273 -2.90 -25.81 -12.99
C MET A 273 -3.96 -24.71 -13.02
N VAL A 274 -3.66 -23.57 -13.67
CA VAL A 274 -4.56 -22.42 -13.79
C VAL A 274 -5.25 -22.52 -15.16
N GLY A 275 -6.57 -22.62 -15.15
CA GLY A 275 -7.36 -22.77 -16.37
C GLY A 275 -7.70 -24.21 -16.74
N GLU A 276 -7.49 -25.17 -15.84
CA GLU A 276 -8.04 -26.51 -16.01
C GLU A 276 -9.57 -26.37 -16.09
N SER A 277 -10.11 -26.52 -17.31
CA SER A 277 -11.54 -26.66 -17.52
C SER A 277 -12.04 -27.77 -16.60
N LEU A 278 -13.03 -27.50 -15.78
CA LEU A 278 -13.81 -28.53 -15.09
C LEU A 278 -14.07 -29.64 -16.12
N ASP A 279 -13.63 -30.86 -15.80
CA ASP A 279 -13.88 -32.01 -16.66
C ASP A 279 -15.41 -32.19 -16.77
N MET A 280 -15.98 -31.66 -17.85
CA MET A 280 -17.42 -31.68 -18.11
C MET A 280 -17.95 -33.11 -18.32
N SER A 281 -17.06 -34.09 -18.49
CA SER A 281 -17.42 -35.49 -18.63
C SER A 281 -18.18 -36.03 -17.41
N TRP A 282 -17.98 -35.48 -16.24
CA TRP A 282 -18.75 -35.77 -15.02
C TRP A 282 -20.22 -35.32 -15.12
N PHE A 283 -20.46 -34.20 -15.77
CA PHE A 283 -21.82 -33.68 -15.97
C PHE A 283 -22.52 -34.41 -17.11
N ASP A 284 -21.80 -34.77 -18.18
CA ASP A 284 -22.33 -35.54 -19.30
C ASP A 284 -22.74 -36.96 -18.87
N GLN A 285 -22.00 -37.60 -17.95
CA GLN A 285 -22.38 -38.90 -17.38
C GLN A 285 -23.71 -38.81 -16.60
N GLY A 286 -23.91 -37.77 -15.81
CA GLY A 286 -25.18 -37.57 -15.08
C GLY A 286 -26.36 -37.32 -16.00
N GLU A 287 -26.20 -36.62 -17.12
CA GLU A 287 -27.27 -36.45 -18.11
C GLU A 287 -27.55 -37.73 -18.88
N ALA A 288 -26.56 -38.55 -19.20
CA ALA A 288 -26.72 -39.84 -19.85
C ALA A 288 -27.48 -40.82 -18.95
N GLU A 289 -27.11 -40.97 -17.70
CA GLU A 289 -27.81 -41.78 -16.71
C GLU A 289 -29.26 -41.33 -16.48
N THR A 290 -29.51 -40.02 -16.45
CA THR A 290 -30.86 -39.47 -16.30
C THR A 290 -31.71 -39.72 -17.53
N LYS A 291 -31.14 -39.65 -18.74
CA LYS A 291 -31.82 -39.97 -20.00
C LYS A 291 -32.14 -41.47 -20.12
N GLU A 292 -31.22 -42.36 -19.72
CA GLU A 292 -31.47 -43.80 -19.69
C GLU A 292 -32.57 -44.18 -18.70
N SER A 293 -32.51 -43.63 -17.47
CA SER A 293 -33.54 -43.84 -16.45
C SER A 293 -34.91 -43.39 -16.89
N ASN A 294 -35.03 -42.23 -17.57
CA ASN A 294 -36.30 -41.72 -18.12
C ASN A 294 -36.80 -42.55 -19.31
N LEU A 295 -35.92 -43.13 -20.12
CA LEU A 295 -36.29 -44.03 -21.19
C LEU A 295 -36.86 -45.36 -20.68
N ASP A 296 -36.28 -45.90 -19.61
CA ASP A 296 -36.72 -47.14 -18.97
C ASP A 296 -38.06 -46.95 -18.23
N LEU A 297 -38.27 -45.79 -17.59
CA LEU A 297 -39.55 -45.42 -17.00
C LEU A 297 -40.65 -45.34 -18.08
N LYS A 298 -40.37 -44.70 -19.21
CA LYS A 298 -41.31 -44.61 -20.35
C LYS A 298 -41.61 -45.96 -20.98
N LYS A 299 -40.62 -46.86 -21.11
CA LYS A 299 -40.82 -48.23 -21.58
C LYS A 299 -41.72 -49.06 -20.65
N ASN A 300 -41.55 -48.90 -19.35
CA ASN A 300 -42.35 -49.56 -18.35
C ASN A 300 -43.81 -49.05 -18.34
N GLU A 301 -44.04 -47.75 -18.50
CA GLU A 301 -45.40 -47.19 -18.68
C GLU A 301 -46.11 -47.73 -19.93
N ILE A 302 -45.42 -47.77 -21.07
CA ILE A 302 -46.00 -48.30 -22.33
C ILE A 302 -46.31 -49.79 -22.24
N ASN A 303 -45.53 -50.56 -21.44
CA ASN A 303 -45.82 -52.00 -21.24
C ASN A 303 -46.97 -52.23 -20.26
N THR A 304 -47.20 -51.34 -19.31
CA THR A 304 -48.34 -51.44 -18.38
C THR A 304 -49.69 -51.14 -19.07
N ASP A 305 -49.68 -50.20 -19.99
CA ASP A 305 -50.91 -49.88 -20.77
C ASP A 305 -51.25 -50.93 -21.86
N ARG A 306 -50.42 -51.93 -22.12
CA ARG A 306 -50.67 -53.04 -23.05
C ARG A 306 -51.20 -54.29 -22.35
N VAL A 307 -51.31 -54.31 -21.04
CA VAL A 307 -51.76 -55.48 -20.25
C VAL A 307 -53.17 -55.28 -19.67
N ILE A 308 -53.82 -54.14 -19.92
CA ILE A 308 -55.23 -53.87 -19.64
C ILE A 308 -55.95 -53.89 -20.98
#